data_3e3ca41046b5f56066219b7d633482eb
#
_entry.id   3e3ca41046b5f56066219b7d633482eb
#
_cell.length_a   1.000
_cell.length_b   1.000
_cell.length_c   1.000
_cell.angle_alpha   90.00
_cell.angle_beta   90.00
_cell.angle_gamma   90.00
#
_symmetry.space_group_name_H-M   'P 1'
#
loop_
_entity.id
_entity.type
_entity.pdbx_description
1 polymer ?
#
loop_
_entity_poly.entity_id
_entity_poly.type
_entity_poly.pdbx_seq_one_letter_code
_entity_poly.pdbx_strand_id
1 'polypeptide(L)'
;MVKRVHIIGGGLAGLSAAVRLAEAGIELFIHEASGNLGGRCRSYYDSRLGEVIDNGNHLVLSGNQSVEDYLQTTDAIDTMWSPKKPEFPFFDLATGDRWTVQPNIYSILNMFLRGERLVPGSSLAEYLRVIRLVFAKRKTVTQCLDGPGPVFSKFWAPLAISILNTETKNASAGLFWSVIKETFIKGGGSSRPMIAANNLSDSF
;
A
#
# COMPACT_ATOMS: atom_id res chain seq x y z
N MET A 1 -21.83 13.42 29.25
CA MET A 1 -20.63 13.89 28.52
C MET A 1 -19.45 13.05 28.96
N VAL A 2 -18.76 12.39 28.05
CA VAL A 2 -17.49 11.68 28.32
C VAL A 2 -16.44 12.78 28.57
N LYS A 3 -15.86 12.79 29.75
CA LYS A 3 -14.88 13.83 30.13
C LYS A 3 -13.44 13.39 29.92
N ARG A 4 -13.18 12.09 29.93
CA ARG A 4 -11.84 11.50 29.78
C ARG A 4 -11.91 10.19 29.06
N VAL A 5 -10.91 9.91 28.21
CA VAL A 5 -10.76 8.64 27.48
C VAL A 5 -9.39 8.07 27.78
N HIS A 6 -9.32 6.77 28.08
CA HIS A 6 -8.09 6.02 28.23
C HIS A 6 -7.93 5.09 27.02
N ILE A 7 -6.80 5.21 26.32
CA ILE A 7 -6.44 4.40 25.17
C ILE A 7 -5.37 3.40 25.62
N ILE A 8 -5.63 2.12 25.45
CA ILE A 8 -4.70 1.05 25.79
C ILE A 8 -3.95 0.62 24.52
N GLY A 9 -2.66 0.89 24.49
CA GLY A 9 -1.76 0.62 23.37
C GLY A 9 -1.51 1.86 22.50
N GLY A 10 -0.23 2.24 22.39
CA GLY A 10 0.27 3.36 21.62
C GLY A 10 0.73 2.98 20.20
N GLY A 11 0.17 1.92 19.59
CA GLY A 11 0.39 1.62 18.18
C GLY A 11 -0.46 2.54 17.28
N LEU A 12 -0.32 2.45 15.95
CA LEU A 12 -1.01 3.33 14.98
C LEU A 12 -2.52 3.42 15.21
N ALA A 13 -3.18 2.34 15.59
CA ALA A 13 -4.62 2.37 15.87
C ALA A 13 -4.95 3.24 17.11
N GLY A 14 -4.17 3.11 18.18
CA GLY A 14 -4.33 3.92 19.40
C GLY A 14 -3.96 5.39 19.13
N LEU A 15 -2.91 5.65 18.41
CA LEU A 15 -2.48 7.01 18.01
C LEU A 15 -3.52 7.68 17.11
N SER A 16 -4.04 6.97 16.11
CA SER A 16 -5.10 7.51 15.24
C SER A 16 -6.36 7.85 16.02
N ALA A 17 -6.76 6.99 16.98
CA ALA A 17 -7.89 7.28 17.87
C ALA A 17 -7.60 8.50 18.76
N ALA A 18 -6.38 8.62 19.29
CA ALA A 18 -5.94 9.72 20.11
C ALA A 18 -6.02 11.06 19.35
N VAL A 19 -5.47 11.10 18.13
CA VAL A 19 -5.51 12.28 17.27
C VAL A 19 -6.94 12.75 17.04
N ARG A 20 -7.85 11.86 16.64
CA ARG A 20 -9.27 12.19 16.40
C ARG A 20 -10.01 12.65 17.65
N LEU A 21 -9.72 12.08 18.80
CA LEU A 21 -10.31 12.49 20.08
C LEU A 21 -9.76 13.84 20.52
N ALA A 22 -8.47 14.11 20.31
CA ALA A 22 -7.85 15.40 20.63
C ALA A 22 -8.43 16.53 19.75
N GLU A 23 -8.62 16.28 18.44
CA GLU A 23 -9.32 17.23 17.54
C GLU A 23 -10.74 17.54 18.01
N ALA A 24 -11.41 16.58 18.63
CA ALA A 24 -12.73 16.78 19.23
C ALA A 24 -12.70 17.46 20.62
N GLY A 25 -11.54 17.87 21.10
CA GLY A 25 -11.37 18.53 22.40
C GLY A 25 -11.57 17.59 23.61
N ILE A 26 -11.40 16.29 23.43
CA ILE A 26 -11.57 15.30 24.50
C ILE A 26 -10.22 15.08 25.20
N GLU A 27 -10.22 15.20 26.54
CA GLU A 27 -9.05 14.85 27.36
C GLU A 27 -8.80 13.35 27.26
N LEU A 28 -7.56 12.96 26.94
CA LEU A 28 -7.21 11.56 26.73
C LEU A 28 -5.86 11.18 27.37
N PHE A 29 -5.72 9.90 27.68
CA PHE A 29 -4.52 9.30 28.21
C PHE A 29 -4.18 8.04 27.39
N ILE A 30 -2.96 7.96 26.90
CA ILE A 30 -2.45 6.77 26.21
C ILE A 30 -1.62 5.95 27.20
N HIS A 31 -1.93 4.67 27.32
CA HIS A 31 -1.19 3.70 28.12
C HIS A 31 -0.46 2.75 27.18
N GLU A 32 0.86 2.86 27.16
CA GLU A 32 1.73 1.99 26.34
C GLU A 32 2.66 1.22 27.27
N ALA A 33 2.83 -0.08 27.02
CA ALA A 33 3.67 -0.96 27.81
C ALA A 33 5.15 -0.86 27.45
N SER A 34 5.46 -0.48 26.21
CA SER A 34 6.83 -0.29 25.75
C SER A 34 7.31 1.14 26.03
N GLY A 35 8.63 1.36 25.95
CA GLY A 35 9.22 2.70 26.08
C GLY A 35 8.97 3.63 24.88
N ASN A 36 8.34 3.14 23.81
CA ASN A 36 8.16 3.87 22.56
C ASN A 36 6.72 3.69 22.04
N LEU A 37 6.19 4.74 21.41
CA LEU A 37 4.95 4.69 20.65
C LEU A 37 5.18 4.10 19.25
N GLY A 38 4.12 4.00 18.43
CA GLY A 38 4.19 3.48 17.06
C GLY A 38 3.92 1.96 16.96
N GLY A 39 4.14 1.20 18.04
CA GLY A 39 3.93 -0.25 18.04
C GLY A 39 4.87 -0.96 17.05
N ARG A 40 4.31 -1.61 16.01
CA ARG A 40 5.07 -2.26 14.94
C ARG A 40 5.55 -1.28 13.85
N CYS A 41 4.96 -0.11 13.75
CA CYS A 41 5.38 0.96 12.84
C CYS A 41 6.40 1.84 13.58
N ARG A 42 7.62 1.33 13.70
CA ARG A 42 8.71 2.00 14.42
C ARG A 42 10.06 1.65 13.84
N SER A 43 11.05 2.45 14.18
CA SER A 43 12.46 2.23 13.90
C SER A 43 13.22 1.95 15.17
N TYR A 44 14.37 1.30 15.06
CA TYR A 44 15.26 1.02 16.19
C TYR A 44 16.70 0.88 15.70
N TYR A 45 17.64 1.12 16.61
CA TYR A 45 19.05 0.91 16.34
C TYR A 45 19.38 -0.59 16.38
N ASP A 46 19.90 -1.13 15.28
CA ASP A 46 20.42 -2.49 15.22
C ASP A 46 21.93 -2.49 15.45
N SER A 47 22.36 -3.04 16.59
CA SER A 47 23.77 -3.05 16.98
C SER A 47 24.67 -3.94 16.09
N ARG A 48 24.10 -4.89 15.34
CA ARG A 48 24.85 -5.74 14.40
C ARG A 48 25.15 -5.03 13.10
N LEU A 49 24.21 -4.19 12.66
CA LEU A 49 24.35 -3.38 11.44
C LEU A 49 25.02 -2.04 11.74
N GLY A 50 24.95 -1.55 12.97
CA GLY A 50 25.45 -0.23 13.35
C GLY A 50 24.57 0.92 12.84
N GLU A 51 23.31 0.64 12.48
CA GLU A 51 22.40 1.57 11.79
C GLU A 51 21.02 1.55 12.43
N VAL A 52 20.27 2.65 12.23
CA VAL A 52 18.85 2.70 12.55
C VAL A 52 18.08 2.05 11.41
N ILE A 53 17.28 1.06 11.74
CA ILE A 53 16.46 0.32 10.77
C ILE A 53 14.98 0.36 11.13
N ASP A 54 14.14 0.24 10.15
CA ASP A 54 12.71 0.10 10.33
C ASP A 54 12.34 -1.35 10.72
N ASN A 55 11.34 -1.50 11.57
CA ASN A 55 10.83 -2.82 11.98
C ASN A 55 10.21 -3.62 10.83
N GLY A 56 10.13 -3.07 9.66
CA GLY A 56 9.65 -3.68 8.44
C GLY A 56 9.60 -2.67 7.31
N ASN A 57 9.57 -3.17 6.08
CA ASN A 57 9.41 -2.29 4.91
C ASN A 57 7.93 -1.93 4.77
N HIS A 58 7.61 -0.67 5.04
CA HIS A 58 6.25 -0.15 4.95
C HIS A 58 6.16 0.83 3.78
N LEU A 59 5.42 0.44 2.75
CA LEU A 59 5.07 1.29 1.62
C LEU A 59 3.59 1.64 1.72
N VAL A 60 3.31 2.92 1.69
CA VAL A 60 1.95 3.46 1.63
C VAL A 60 1.69 3.95 0.22
N LEU A 61 0.47 3.79 -0.28
CA LEU A 61 0.05 4.42 -1.53
C LEU A 61 -0.67 5.73 -1.24
N SER A 62 -0.38 6.76 -2.03
CA SER A 62 -0.95 8.10 -1.88
C SER A 62 -2.49 8.18 -2.00
N GLY A 63 -3.15 7.08 -2.39
CA GLY A 63 -4.61 6.95 -2.33
C GLY A 63 -5.15 6.51 -0.97
N ASN A 64 -4.28 6.26 0.01
CA ASN A 64 -4.71 5.93 1.37
C ASN A 64 -5.00 7.21 2.15
N GLN A 65 -6.20 7.75 1.92
CA GLN A 65 -6.65 9.00 2.51
C GLN A 65 -6.53 9.03 4.04
N SER A 66 -6.81 7.90 4.71
CA SER A 66 -6.72 7.85 6.19
C SER A 66 -5.31 8.04 6.72
N VAL A 67 -4.29 7.56 5.98
CA VAL A 67 -2.90 7.79 6.34
C VAL A 67 -2.49 9.22 6.02
N GLU A 68 -2.91 9.75 4.88
CA GLU A 68 -2.63 11.13 4.49
C GLU A 68 -3.25 12.12 5.51
N ASP A 69 -4.51 11.92 5.87
CA ASP A 69 -5.19 12.74 6.89
C ASP A 69 -4.46 12.68 8.25
N TYR A 70 -4.03 11.46 8.67
CA TYR A 70 -3.26 11.31 9.91
C TYR A 70 -1.96 12.10 9.87
N LEU A 71 -1.16 11.94 8.80
CA LEU A 71 0.12 12.63 8.64
C LEU A 71 -0.04 14.14 8.54
N GLN A 72 -1.10 14.63 7.90
CA GLN A 72 -1.41 16.07 7.85
C GLN A 72 -1.80 16.60 9.23
N THR A 73 -2.66 15.88 9.98
CA THR A 73 -3.11 16.31 11.30
C THR A 73 -1.95 16.31 12.32
N THR A 74 -0.99 15.41 12.16
CA THR A 74 0.21 15.34 13.04
C THR A 74 1.38 16.20 12.55
N ASP A 75 1.22 16.95 11.45
CA ASP A 75 2.26 17.75 10.80
C ASP A 75 3.47 16.92 10.33
N ALA A 76 3.24 15.64 10.01
CA ALA A 76 4.27 14.68 9.62
C ALA A 76 4.30 14.39 8.12
N ILE A 77 3.46 15.03 7.30
CA ILE A 77 3.35 14.72 5.86
C ILE A 77 4.69 14.94 5.12
N ASP A 78 5.45 15.94 5.49
CA ASP A 78 6.74 16.28 4.87
C ASP A 78 7.86 15.31 5.25
N THR A 79 7.65 14.42 6.21
CA THR A 79 8.58 13.32 6.53
C THR A 79 8.47 12.16 5.55
N MET A 80 7.47 12.18 4.66
CA MET A 80 7.26 11.16 3.65
C MET A 80 7.84 11.57 2.31
N TRP A 81 8.62 10.68 1.71
CA TRP A 81 9.08 10.83 0.33
C TRP A 81 8.15 10.09 -0.64
N SER A 82 7.88 10.71 -1.79
CA SER A 82 7.08 10.11 -2.86
C SER A 82 7.60 10.56 -4.23
N PRO A 83 7.71 9.68 -5.22
CA PRO A 83 8.09 10.07 -6.57
C PRO A 83 6.99 10.94 -7.21
N LYS A 84 7.39 11.79 -8.16
CA LYS A 84 6.44 12.67 -8.88
C LYS A 84 5.42 11.90 -9.71
N LYS A 85 5.79 10.72 -10.19
CA LYS A 85 4.93 9.85 -11.00
C LYS A 85 4.75 8.48 -10.32
N PRO A 86 3.57 7.85 -10.45
CA PRO A 86 3.34 6.50 -9.96
C PRO A 86 4.02 5.49 -10.91
N GLU A 87 5.25 5.10 -10.60
CA GLU A 87 6.04 4.17 -11.40
C GLU A 87 6.49 3.00 -10.52
N PHE A 88 6.22 1.79 -10.99
CA PHE A 88 6.62 0.55 -10.34
C PHE A 88 7.54 -0.22 -11.29
N PRO A 89 8.85 -0.20 -11.06
CA PRO A 89 9.78 -1.02 -11.82
C PRO A 89 9.69 -2.49 -11.39
N PHE A 90 9.67 -3.37 -12.38
CA PHE A 90 9.72 -4.81 -12.21
C PHE A 90 10.98 -5.37 -12.86
N PHE A 91 11.52 -6.42 -12.27
CA PHE A 91 12.63 -7.19 -12.79
C PHE A 91 12.37 -8.69 -12.63
N ASP A 92 12.38 -9.43 -13.72
CA ASP A 92 12.25 -10.88 -13.72
C ASP A 92 13.64 -11.51 -13.59
N LEU A 93 13.92 -12.10 -12.42
CA LEU A 93 15.21 -12.73 -12.13
C LEU A 93 15.50 -13.96 -13.02
N ALA A 94 14.47 -14.62 -13.54
CA ALA A 94 14.62 -15.82 -14.37
C ALA A 94 14.98 -15.48 -15.82
N THR A 95 14.41 -14.41 -16.37
CA THR A 95 14.61 -14.02 -17.77
C THR A 95 15.53 -12.81 -17.95
N GLY A 96 15.77 -12.03 -16.89
CA GLY A 96 16.49 -10.76 -16.95
C GLY A 96 15.66 -9.60 -17.51
N ASP A 97 14.37 -9.82 -17.81
CA ASP A 97 13.49 -8.80 -18.35
C ASP A 97 13.24 -7.68 -17.33
N ARG A 98 13.15 -6.45 -17.84
CA ARG A 98 12.79 -5.27 -17.06
C ARG A 98 11.61 -4.57 -17.71
N TRP A 99 10.64 -4.15 -16.87
CA TRP A 99 9.52 -3.31 -17.33
C TRP A 99 9.06 -2.39 -16.20
N THR A 100 8.35 -1.34 -16.54
CA THR A 100 7.78 -0.39 -15.56
C THR A 100 6.29 -0.32 -15.76
N VAL A 101 5.56 -0.44 -14.68
CA VAL A 101 4.10 -0.29 -14.66
C VAL A 101 3.75 1.07 -14.08
N GLN A 102 2.95 1.84 -14.82
CA GLN A 102 2.31 3.05 -14.33
C GLN A 102 0.83 2.73 -14.08
N PRO A 103 0.39 2.63 -12.82
CA PRO A 103 -0.96 2.23 -12.49
C PRO A 103 -1.96 3.36 -12.79
N ASN A 104 -2.47 3.36 -14.00
CA ASN A 104 -3.54 4.23 -14.43
C ASN A 104 -4.30 3.52 -15.57
N ILE A 105 -5.62 3.41 -15.44
CA ILE A 105 -6.43 2.71 -16.42
C ILE A 105 -6.35 3.37 -17.81
N TYR A 106 -6.21 4.69 -17.85
CA TYR A 106 -6.00 5.44 -19.09
C TYR A 106 -4.63 5.16 -19.71
N SER A 107 -3.60 4.99 -18.87
CA SER A 107 -2.25 4.61 -19.33
C SER A 107 -2.26 3.21 -19.92
N ILE A 108 -2.96 2.27 -19.30
CA ILE A 108 -3.11 0.90 -19.81
C ILE A 108 -3.77 0.91 -21.20
N LEU A 109 -4.89 1.63 -21.36
CA LEU A 109 -5.55 1.76 -22.66
C LEU A 109 -4.69 2.46 -23.72
N ASN A 110 -4.05 3.58 -23.36
CA ASN A 110 -3.19 4.34 -24.26
C ASN A 110 -1.94 3.56 -24.69
N MET A 111 -1.35 2.78 -23.79
CA MET A 111 -0.21 1.92 -24.13
C MET A 111 -0.59 0.87 -25.17
N PHE A 112 -1.78 0.25 -25.03
CA PHE A 112 -2.27 -0.69 -26.04
C PHE A 112 -2.55 -0.02 -27.39
N LEU A 113 -3.09 1.20 -27.39
CA LEU A 113 -3.31 1.97 -28.63
C LEU A 113 -2.00 2.34 -29.32
N ARG A 114 -0.91 2.50 -28.56
CA ARG A 114 0.45 2.77 -29.10
C ARG A 114 1.25 1.51 -29.40
N GLY A 115 0.70 0.32 -29.18
CA GLY A 115 1.40 -0.95 -29.36
C GLY A 115 2.42 -1.29 -28.27
N GLU A 116 2.47 -0.49 -27.20
CA GLU A 116 3.31 -0.76 -26.04
C GLU A 116 2.67 -1.79 -25.11
N ARG A 117 3.47 -2.61 -24.44
CA ARG A 117 2.98 -3.64 -23.50
C ARG A 117 3.57 -3.41 -22.13
N LEU A 118 2.72 -3.39 -21.09
CA LEU A 118 3.14 -3.26 -19.70
C LEU A 118 4.02 -4.43 -19.25
N VAL A 119 3.59 -5.66 -19.58
CA VAL A 119 4.33 -6.88 -19.32
C VAL A 119 4.77 -7.48 -20.66
N PRO A 120 6.04 -7.81 -20.86
CA PRO A 120 6.50 -8.43 -22.10
C PRO A 120 5.70 -9.68 -22.45
N GLY A 121 5.26 -9.80 -23.71
CA GLY A 121 4.47 -10.93 -24.19
C GLY A 121 2.97 -10.91 -23.83
N SER A 122 2.48 -9.86 -23.14
CA SER A 122 1.09 -9.78 -22.69
C SER A 122 0.09 -9.39 -23.79
N SER A 123 -1.19 -9.63 -23.52
CA SER A 123 -2.33 -9.21 -24.33
C SER A 123 -3.32 -8.36 -23.52
N LEU A 124 -4.13 -7.54 -24.19
CA LEU A 124 -5.16 -6.73 -23.53
C LEU A 124 -6.17 -7.59 -22.75
N ALA A 125 -6.53 -8.74 -23.29
CA ALA A 125 -7.48 -9.66 -22.66
C ALA A 125 -7.05 -10.11 -21.26
N GLU A 126 -5.75 -10.21 -21.01
CA GLU A 126 -5.21 -10.57 -19.69
C GLU A 126 -5.45 -9.48 -18.65
N TYR A 127 -5.30 -8.21 -19.03
CA TYR A 127 -5.58 -7.09 -18.13
C TYR A 127 -7.08 -6.92 -17.87
N LEU A 128 -7.92 -7.18 -18.85
CA LEU A 128 -9.38 -7.09 -18.71
C LEU A 128 -9.94 -8.11 -17.69
N ARG A 129 -9.18 -9.15 -17.32
CA ARG A 129 -9.58 -10.06 -16.24
C ARG A 129 -9.77 -9.36 -14.90
N VAL A 130 -9.17 -8.20 -14.69
CA VAL A 130 -9.37 -7.39 -13.47
C VAL A 130 -10.85 -7.08 -13.22
N ILE A 131 -11.67 -7.01 -14.27
CA ILE A 131 -13.12 -6.80 -14.16
C ILE A 131 -13.80 -7.91 -13.34
N ARG A 132 -13.26 -9.14 -13.35
CA ARG A 132 -13.78 -10.25 -12.56
C ARG A 132 -13.70 -10.01 -11.05
N LEU A 133 -12.78 -9.15 -10.60
CA LEU A 133 -12.67 -8.76 -9.19
C LEU A 133 -13.89 -8.00 -8.69
N VAL A 134 -14.57 -7.24 -9.54
CA VAL A 134 -15.79 -6.48 -9.19
C VAL A 134 -16.88 -7.38 -8.62
N PHE A 135 -16.98 -8.60 -9.14
CA PHE A 135 -18.02 -9.58 -8.79
C PHE A 135 -17.52 -10.69 -7.86
N ALA A 136 -16.34 -10.54 -7.29
CA ALA A 136 -15.61 -11.61 -6.62
C ALA A 136 -15.86 -11.69 -5.11
N LYS A 137 -17.13 -11.71 -4.65
CA LYS A 137 -17.50 -11.63 -3.22
C LYS A 137 -16.85 -12.70 -2.30
N ARG A 138 -16.57 -13.91 -2.81
CA ARG A 138 -16.01 -15.04 -2.02
C ARG A 138 -14.94 -15.82 -2.78
N LYS A 139 -14.36 -15.21 -3.81
CA LYS A 139 -13.31 -15.82 -4.64
C LYS A 139 -11.93 -15.41 -4.16
N THR A 140 -10.94 -16.21 -4.53
CA THR A 140 -9.53 -15.84 -4.35
C THR A 140 -9.01 -15.05 -5.56
N VAL A 141 -7.86 -14.40 -5.38
CA VAL A 141 -7.20 -13.65 -6.46
C VAL A 141 -6.88 -14.59 -7.63
N THR A 142 -6.35 -15.78 -7.36
CA THR A 142 -6.10 -16.82 -8.39
C THR A 142 -7.36 -17.16 -9.16
N GLN A 143 -8.47 -17.44 -8.50
CA GLN A 143 -9.74 -17.77 -9.17
C GLN A 143 -10.28 -16.69 -10.08
N CYS A 144 -9.89 -15.43 -9.85
CA CYS A 144 -10.35 -14.31 -10.67
C CYS A 144 -9.39 -13.96 -11.80
N LEU A 145 -8.08 -13.96 -11.53
CA LEU A 145 -7.09 -13.35 -12.41
C LEU A 145 -6.20 -14.35 -13.14
N ASP A 146 -6.06 -15.57 -12.61
CA ASP A 146 -5.23 -16.59 -13.26
C ASP A 146 -5.79 -17.01 -14.63
N GLY A 147 -4.89 -17.40 -15.52
CA GLY A 147 -5.22 -17.84 -16.87
C GLY A 147 -4.05 -17.70 -17.83
N PRO A 148 -4.26 -17.96 -19.12
CA PRO A 148 -3.21 -17.90 -20.13
C PRO A 148 -2.49 -16.54 -20.16
N GLY A 149 -1.17 -16.57 -20.38
CA GLY A 149 -0.31 -15.41 -20.54
C GLY A 149 0.43 -14.96 -19.28
N PRO A 150 1.38 -14.04 -19.42
CA PRO A 150 2.34 -13.68 -18.38
C PRO A 150 1.81 -12.68 -17.33
N VAL A 151 0.68 -12.01 -17.56
CA VAL A 151 0.23 -10.90 -16.71
C VAL A 151 -0.10 -11.34 -15.29
N PHE A 152 -0.67 -12.54 -15.12
CA PHE A 152 -0.95 -13.03 -13.78
C PHE A 152 0.33 -13.27 -12.99
N SER A 153 1.26 -14.04 -13.52
CA SER A 153 2.49 -14.41 -12.83
C SER A 153 3.49 -13.25 -12.67
N LYS A 154 3.60 -12.39 -13.69
CA LYS A 154 4.59 -11.30 -13.70
C LYS A 154 4.07 -9.97 -13.13
N PHE A 155 2.77 -9.80 -12.93
CA PHE A 155 2.20 -8.56 -12.41
C PHE A 155 1.17 -8.76 -11.28
N TRP A 156 0.04 -9.45 -11.55
CA TRP A 156 -1.04 -9.51 -10.55
C TRP A 156 -0.66 -10.32 -9.31
N ALA A 157 0.05 -11.43 -9.46
CA ALA A 157 0.42 -12.26 -8.32
C ALA A 157 1.45 -11.58 -7.40
N PRO A 158 2.57 -11.02 -7.89
CA PRO A 158 3.49 -10.27 -7.05
C PRO A 158 2.82 -9.09 -6.35
N LEU A 159 1.98 -8.34 -7.07
CA LEU A 159 1.26 -7.20 -6.52
C LEU A 159 0.28 -7.61 -5.41
N ALA A 160 -0.49 -8.67 -5.62
CA ALA A 160 -1.45 -9.15 -4.63
C ALA A 160 -0.76 -9.68 -3.37
N ILE A 161 0.37 -10.38 -3.52
CA ILE A 161 1.17 -10.87 -2.40
C ILE A 161 1.74 -9.69 -1.60
N SER A 162 2.28 -8.69 -2.27
CA SER A 162 2.83 -7.48 -1.62
C SER A 162 1.78 -6.73 -0.81
N ILE A 163 0.56 -6.61 -1.35
CA ILE A 163 -0.53 -5.84 -0.73
C ILE A 163 -1.19 -6.63 0.42
N LEU A 164 -1.48 -7.91 0.20
CA LEU A 164 -2.29 -8.72 1.12
C LEU A 164 -1.45 -9.61 2.05
N ASN A 165 -0.13 -9.66 1.83
CA ASN A 165 0.79 -10.54 2.54
C ASN A 165 0.28 -11.99 2.62
N THR A 166 -0.32 -12.47 1.53
CA THR A 166 -1.00 -13.76 1.44
C THR A 166 -0.87 -14.31 0.03
N GLU A 167 -0.60 -15.61 -0.11
CA GLU A 167 -0.55 -16.27 -1.42
C GLU A 167 -1.88 -16.12 -2.18
N THR A 168 -1.81 -15.87 -3.47
CA THR A 168 -2.97 -15.53 -4.31
C THR A 168 -4.09 -16.58 -4.30
N LYS A 169 -3.74 -17.86 -4.07
CA LYS A 169 -4.72 -18.95 -3.92
C LYS A 169 -5.58 -18.84 -2.66
N ASN A 170 -5.10 -18.11 -1.63
CA ASN A 170 -5.76 -17.89 -0.34
C ASN A 170 -6.19 -16.43 -0.16
N ALA A 171 -5.64 -15.52 -0.95
CA ALA A 171 -5.88 -14.07 -0.87
C ALA A 171 -7.30 -13.73 -1.34
N SER A 172 -8.02 -12.92 -0.57
CA SER A 172 -9.36 -12.46 -0.91
C SER A 172 -9.35 -11.53 -2.12
N ALA A 173 -10.04 -11.93 -3.19
CA ALA A 173 -10.22 -11.09 -4.37
C ALA A 173 -11.01 -9.79 -4.07
N GLY A 174 -11.93 -9.83 -3.12
CA GLY A 174 -12.68 -8.64 -2.69
C GLY A 174 -11.81 -7.61 -1.98
N LEU A 175 -10.90 -8.04 -1.09
CA LEU A 175 -9.93 -7.14 -0.47
C LEU A 175 -8.95 -6.58 -1.50
N PHE A 176 -8.45 -7.42 -2.39
CA PHE A 176 -7.58 -6.98 -3.48
C PHE A 176 -8.28 -5.94 -4.37
N TRP A 177 -9.55 -6.18 -4.74
CA TRP A 177 -10.35 -5.22 -5.49
C TRP A 177 -10.47 -3.86 -4.81
N SER A 178 -10.68 -3.84 -3.48
CA SER A 178 -10.78 -2.59 -2.73
C SER A 178 -9.53 -1.74 -2.88
N VAL A 179 -8.34 -2.35 -2.81
CA VAL A 179 -7.07 -1.63 -3.03
C VAL A 179 -6.93 -1.17 -4.48
N ILE A 180 -7.19 -2.06 -5.46
CA ILE A 180 -7.09 -1.72 -6.90
C ILE A 180 -8.02 -0.56 -7.25
N LYS A 181 -9.23 -0.56 -6.71
CA LYS A 181 -10.20 0.53 -6.94
C LYS A 181 -9.69 1.87 -6.41
N GLU A 182 -9.18 1.90 -5.18
CA GLU A 182 -8.75 3.14 -4.53
C GLU A 182 -7.43 3.69 -5.11
N THR A 183 -6.59 2.83 -5.66
CA THR A 183 -5.26 3.21 -6.15
C THR A 183 -5.19 3.30 -7.68
N PHE A 184 -5.54 2.23 -8.39
CA PHE A 184 -5.33 2.12 -9.84
C PHE A 184 -6.48 2.75 -10.65
N ILE A 185 -7.72 2.66 -10.15
CA ILE A 185 -8.89 3.14 -10.89
C ILE A 185 -9.15 4.62 -10.64
N LYS A 186 -8.96 5.11 -9.42
CA LYS A 186 -9.08 6.54 -9.12
C LYS A 186 -8.12 7.39 -9.96
N GLY A 187 -6.95 6.85 -10.33
CA GLY A 187 -5.95 7.58 -11.11
C GLY A 187 -5.42 8.83 -10.39
N GLY A 188 -4.96 9.82 -11.16
CA GLY A 188 -4.66 11.16 -10.61
C GLY A 188 -3.54 11.24 -9.59
N GLY A 189 -2.68 10.24 -9.50
CA GLY A 189 -1.58 10.22 -8.52
C GLY A 189 -1.87 9.42 -7.24
N SER A 190 -3.07 8.84 -7.09
CA SER A 190 -3.46 8.01 -5.91
C SER A 190 -2.65 6.71 -5.76
N SER A 191 -1.87 6.34 -6.74
CA SER A 191 -1.02 5.15 -6.75
C SER A 191 0.47 5.45 -6.60
N ARG A 192 0.85 6.67 -6.23
CA ARG A 192 2.27 6.96 -5.96
C ARG A 192 2.71 6.25 -4.69
N PRO A 193 3.83 5.52 -4.71
CA PRO A 193 4.39 4.97 -3.49
C PRO A 193 4.91 6.09 -2.59
N MET A 194 4.66 5.96 -1.29
CA MET A 194 5.16 6.85 -0.25
C MET A 194 5.94 6.02 0.77
N ILE A 195 7.12 6.48 1.13
CA ILE A 195 7.98 5.86 2.14
C ILE A 195 8.46 6.94 3.11
N ALA A 196 8.78 6.58 4.34
CA ALA A 196 9.44 7.49 5.27
C ALA A 196 10.79 7.94 4.68
N ALA A 197 11.06 9.24 4.68
CA ALA A 197 12.27 9.80 4.09
C ALA A 197 13.52 9.42 4.89
N ASN A 198 13.40 9.36 6.22
CA ASN A 198 14.48 8.97 7.13
C ASN A 198 14.17 7.57 7.72
N ASN A 199 13.16 7.51 8.55
CA ASN A 199 12.74 6.27 9.23
C ASN A 199 11.26 6.39 9.65
N LEU A 200 10.63 5.25 10.00
CA LEU A 200 9.21 5.20 10.35
C LEU A 200 8.88 5.96 11.64
N SER A 201 9.76 5.95 12.63
CA SER A 201 9.51 6.63 13.91
C SER A 201 9.48 8.16 13.80
N ASP A 202 10.06 8.73 12.73
CA ASP A 202 9.99 10.16 12.44
C ASP A 202 8.65 10.54 11.77
N SER A 203 7.96 9.55 11.19
CA SER A 203 6.73 9.77 10.42
C SER A 203 5.45 9.39 11.18
N PHE A 204 5.54 8.45 12.09
CA PHE A 204 4.43 7.87 12.82
C PHE A 204 4.73 7.81 14.33
#